data_97d5c84087a06aabfeefc1d6c77ec946
#
_entry.id   97d5c84087a06aabfeefc1d6c77ec946
#
_cell.length_a   1.000
_cell.length_b   1.000
_cell.length_c   1.000
_cell.angle_alpha   90.00
_cell.angle_beta   90.00
_cell.angle_gamma   90.00
#
_symmetry.space_group_name_H-M   'P 1'
#
loop_
_entity.id
_entity.type
_entity.pdbx_description
1 polymer ?
#
loop_
_entity_poly.entity_id
_entity_poly.type
_entity_poly.pdbx_seq_one_letter_code
_entity_poly.pdbx_strand_id
1 'polypeptide(L)'
;MNILFLTLLKIDTLEIRGIYHDLMREFSSHGHKIYIISPTERKENKPSSLSTEGNVHFLNIRTLNVQKTNIIEKGFATLSIEHVFLRGVKKYFSDVKFDLVLYSTPPITFTKVIDYVKNKDGAKSYLLLKDIFPQNAVDMKMMSKNGFIYKFFRKKEHQLYKISDQIGCMSEANRQYIYTHNPKINREKVSVNPNSIQPQPFEEISAENKAAIKKKNGLPIDKKIFIYGGNLGIPQGLDFLLETISATEKDPKMFFLVVGSGTEFDRIQKWFNQNNPQNAKLISGLPKQDYDDLMKVCDVGMIFLHKDFTIPNFPSRLLPYLEYKLPVLVAADPNTDIGTEVEKHNCGFAVLTGDIEKMKFALDSFCNMEDEKFEKLRNNSRNYLEENFLVSQSYQLIMKQFDLQNNNSL
;
A
#
# COMPACT_ATOMS: atom_id res chain seq x y z
N MET A 1 3.23 -25.95 -7.27
CA MET A 1 4.29 -25.09 -7.82
C MET A 1 5.22 -24.66 -6.70
N ASN A 2 6.49 -24.41 -7.01
CA ASN A 2 7.44 -23.74 -6.13
C ASN A 2 7.49 -22.24 -6.49
N ILE A 3 7.10 -21.37 -5.58
CA ILE A 3 6.97 -19.94 -5.82
C ILE A 3 8.03 -19.20 -5.01
N LEU A 4 8.88 -18.43 -5.68
CA LEU A 4 9.82 -17.52 -5.04
C LEU A 4 9.20 -16.14 -4.92
N PHE A 5 9.08 -15.61 -3.69
CA PHE A 5 8.62 -14.26 -3.44
C PHE A 5 9.75 -13.35 -2.93
N LEU A 6 9.97 -12.23 -3.65
CA LEU A 6 11.01 -11.24 -3.31
C LEU A 6 10.35 -9.94 -2.87
N THR A 7 10.66 -9.48 -1.66
CA THR A 7 10.09 -8.26 -1.09
C THR A 7 11.07 -7.52 -0.18
N LEU A 8 10.87 -6.20 -0.03
CA LEU A 8 11.56 -5.40 1.01
C LEU A 8 10.75 -5.29 2.32
N LEU A 9 9.53 -5.77 2.34
CA LEU A 9 8.80 -5.92 3.58
C LEU A 9 9.34 -7.16 4.31
N LYS A 10 9.72 -7.00 5.58
CA LYS A 10 10.13 -8.13 6.40
C LYS A 10 8.94 -9.06 6.63
N ILE A 11 9.10 -10.33 6.31
CA ILE A 11 8.12 -11.39 6.51
C ILE A 11 8.85 -12.58 7.13
N ASP A 12 8.54 -12.89 8.38
CA ASP A 12 9.10 -14.01 9.16
C ASP A 12 8.03 -14.99 9.64
N THR A 13 6.75 -14.67 9.43
CA THR A 13 5.59 -15.55 9.63
C THR A 13 4.45 -15.10 8.72
N LEU A 14 3.48 -15.98 8.45
CA LEU A 14 2.22 -15.60 7.77
C LEU A 14 1.04 -15.41 8.72
N GLU A 15 1.21 -15.49 10.02
CA GLU A 15 0.12 -15.28 11.00
C GLU A 15 -0.36 -13.84 11.03
N ILE A 16 0.53 -12.89 10.73
CA ILE A 16 0.21 -11.47 10.71
C ILE A 16 -0.61 -11.14 9.45
N ARG A 17 -1.60 -10.25 9.58
CA ARG A 17 -2.38 -9.76 8.46
C ARG A 17 -1.63 -8.67 7.68
N GLY A 18 -1.76 -8.72 6.36
CA GLY A 18 -1.17 -7.73 5.47
C GLY A 18 -1.20 -8.18 4.02
N ILE A 19 -1.12 -7.25 3.09
CA ILE A 19 -1.27 -7.49 1.63
C ILE A 19 -0.43 -8.67 1.11
N TYR A 20 0.83 -8.73 1.49
CA TYR A 20 1.71 -9.81 1.05
C TYR A 20 1.56 -11.09 1.90
N HIS A 21 1.29 -10.94 3.20
CA HIS A 21 1.03 -12.07 4.08
C HIS A 21 -0.24 -12.82 3.61
N ASP A 22 -1.31 -12.07 3.34
CA ASP A 22 -2.57 -12.64 2.86
C ASP A 22 -2.39 -13.31 1.50
N LEU A 23 -1.66 -12.67 0.57
CA LEU A 23 -1.40 -13.24 -0.75
C LEU A 23 -0.55 -14.53 -0.67
N MET A 24 0.48 -14.57 0.17
CA MET A 24 1.30 -15.77 0.34
C MET A 24 0.53 -16.88 1.05
N ARG A 25 -0.37 -16.55 2.00
CA ARG A 25 -1.29 -17.51 2.62
C ARG A 25 -2.24 -18.11 1.60
N GLU A 26 -2.79 -17.29 0.71
CA GLU A 26 -3.69 -17.72 -0.35
C GLU A 26 -2.98 -18.74 -1.28
N PHE A 27 -1.76 -18.42 -1.73
CA PHE A 27 -0.96 -19.38 -2.50
C PHE A 27 -0.66 -20.68 -1.71
N SER A 28 -0.31 -20.55 -0.43
CA SER A 28 -0.01 -21.69 0.45
C SER A 28 -1.22 -22.61 0.63
N SER A 29 -2.43 -22.03 0.82
CA SER A 29 -3.69 -22.79 0.99
C SER A 29 -4.08 -23.58 -0.26
N HIS A 30 -3.64 -23.15 -1.44
CA HIS A 30 -3.81 -23.87 -2.70
C HIS A 30 -2.71 -24.93 -2.96
N GLY A 31 -1.92 -25.26 -1.94
CA GLY A 31 -0.92 -26.35 -2.00
C GLY A 31 0.40 -25.97 -2.68
N HIS A 32 0.65 -24.68 -2.94
CA HIS A 32 1.94 -24.24 -3.47
C HIS A 32 2.98 -24.19 -2.35
N LYS A 33 4.25 -24.52 -2.69
CA LYS A 33 5.39 -24.29 -1.79
C LYS A 33 5.93 -22.90 -1.99
N ILE A 34 5.99 -22.12 -0.91
CA ILE A 34 6.34 -20.71 -0.94
C ILE A 34 7.73 -20.50 -0.34
N TYR A 35 8.57 -19.76 -1.04
CA TYR A 35 9.92 -19.40 -0.62
C TYR A 35 10.00 -17.87 -0.60
N ILE A 36 10.00 -17.27 0.59
CA ILE A 36 10.01 -15.82 0.78
C ILE A 36 11.43 -15.38 1.10
N ILE A 37 11.94 -14.41 0.33
CA ILE A 37 13.17 -13.71 0.69
C ILE A 37 12.80 -12.28 1.08
N SER A 38 13.10 -11.93 2.34
CA SER A 38 12.89 -10.62 2.92
C SER A 38 14.12 -10.11 3.67
N PRO A 39 14.28 -8.78 3.86
CA PRO A 39 15.46 -8.25 4.52
C PRO A 39 15.39 -8.36 6.04
N THR A 40 16.54 -8.63 6.67
CA THR A 40 16.84 -8.28 8.05
C THR A 40 17.85 -7.14 8.03
N GLU A 41 17.42 -5.95 8.41
CA GLU A 41 18.29 -4.77 8.32
C GLU A 41 19.42 -4.81 9.34
N ARG A 42 20.59 -4.26 8.99
CA ARG A 42 21.80 -4.24 9.84
C ARG A 42 21.52 -3.72 11.26
N LYS A 43 20.64 -2.71 11.39
CA LYS A 43 20.25 -2.13 12.70
C LYS A 43 19.56 -3.11 13.64
N GLU A 44 18.99 -4.22 13.11
CA GLU A 44 18.37 -5.26 13.93
C GLU A 44 19.41 -6.16 14.62
N ASN A 45 20.67 -6.08 14.20
CA ASN A 45 21.80 -6.86 14.71
C ASN A 45 21.56 -8.39 14.73
N LYS A 46 20.81 -8.90 13.74
CA LYS A 46 20.51 -10.33 13.57
C LYS A 46 21.24 -10.88 12.33
N PRO A 47 21.71 -12.15 12.36
CA PRO A 47 22.23 -12.82 11.19
C PRO A 47 21.10 -13.18 10.21
N SER A 48 21.46 -13.59 8.99
CA SER A 48 20.51 -14.21 8.08
C SER A 48 20.02 -15.53 8.67
N SER A 49 18.73 -15.80 8.55
CA SER A 49 18.08 -17.01 9.06
C SER A 49 17.15 -17.62 8.01
N LEU A 50 17.06 -18.94 8.02
CA LEU A 50 16.08 -19.71 7.26
C LEU A 50 15.17 -20.44 8.26
N SER A 51 13.87 -20.24 8.15
CA SER A 51 12.85 -20.95 8.91
C SER A 51 11.78 -21.53 7.98
N THR A 52 11.03 -22.50 8.48
CA THR A 52 9.98 -23.17 7.70
C THR A 52 8.74 -23.33 8.57
N GLU A 53 7.58 -22.97 8.03
CA GLU A 53 6.26 -23.18 8.63
C GLU A 53 5.37 -23.88 7.58
N GLY A 54 5.09 -25.17 7.76
CA GLY A 54 4.34 -25.96 6.79
C GLY A 54 5.04 -26.01 5.41
N ASN A 55 4.38 -25.49 4.40
CA ASN A 55 4.88 -25.40 3.02
C ASN A 55 5.51 -24.03 2.69
N VAL A 56 5.78 -23.18 3.71
CA VAL A 56 6.35 -21.84 3.55
C VAL A 56 7.75 -21.78 4.16
N HIS A 57 8.71 -21.32 3.38
CA HIS A 57 10.10 -21.14 3.76
C HIS A 57 10.44 -19.65 3.80
N PHE A 58 10.94 -19.17 4.95
CA PHE A 58 11.28 -17.75 5.17
C PHE A 58 12.80 -17.59 5.23
N LEU A 59 13.38 -16.96 4.23
CA LEU A 59 14.78 -16.55 4.25
C LEU A 59 14.85 -15.05 4.59
N ASN A 60 15.13 -14.76 5.85
CA ASN A 60 15.41 -13.41 6.32
C ASN A 60 16.89 -13.12 6.12
N ILE A 61 17.23 -12.34 5.07
CA ILE A 61 18.61 -12.13 4.67
C ILE A 61 19.14 -10.81 5.18
N ARG A 62 20.35 -10.83 5.79
CA ARG A 62 20.97 -9.61 6.32
C ARG A 62 21.32 -8.65 5.20
N THR A 63 20.82 -7.42 5.30
CA THR A 63 21.03 -6.31 4.37
C THR A 63 21.61 -5.08 5.09
N LEU A 64 22.05 -4.08 4.32
CA LEU A 64 22.22 -2.73 4.84
C LEU A 64 20.87 -2.12 5.22
N ASN A 65 20.89 -0.99 5.96
CA ASN A 65 19.64 -0.33 6.32
C ASN A 65 19.00 0.33 5.09
N VAL A 66 17.72 0.05 4.85
CA VAL A 66 16.92 0.63 3.75
C VAL A 66 15.91 1.64 4.30
N GLN A 67 15.40 1.37 5.51
CA GLN A 67 14.40 2.20 6.17
C GLN A 67 15.02 3.01 7.30
N LYS A 68 14.54 4.26 7.48
CA LYS A 68 14.99 5.16 8.56
C LYS A 68 16.53 5.27 8.64
N THR A 69 17.18 5.53 7.51
CA THR A 69 18.62 5.68 7.39
C THR A 69 18.97 6.89 6.52
N ASN A 70 20.23 7.33 6.51
CA ASN A 70 20.66 8.45 5.67
C ASN A 70 20.60 8.11 4.17
N ILE A 71 20.54 9.16 3.34
CA ILE A 71 20.38 9.04 1.87
C ILE A 71 21.51 8.22 1.23
N ILE A 72 22.74 8.35 1.72
CA ILE A 72 23.91 7.66 1.17
C ILE A 72 23.81 6.16 1.45
N GLU A 73 23.55 5.76 2.69
CA GLU A 73 23.37 4.35 3.05
C GLU A 73 22.17 3.75 2.31
N LYS A 74 21.06 4.47 2.20
CA LYS A 74 19.89 4.04 1.44
C LYS A 74 20.22 3.77 -0.03
N GLY A 75 21.03 4.63 -0.65
CA GLY A 75 21.49 4.45 -2.03
C GLY A 75 22.32 3.17 -2.19
N PHE A 76 23.34 2.98 -1.35
CA PHE A 76 24.16 1.77 -1.36
C PHE A 76 23.37 0.51 -1.02
N ALA A 77 22.46 0.58 -0.04
CA ALA A 77 21.59 -0.52 0.31
C ALA A 77 20.74 -0.95 -0.89
N THR A 78 20.09 0.00 -1.57
CA THR A 78 19.25 -0.26 -2.74
C THR A 78 20.02 -0.95 -3.87
N LEU A 79 21.28 -0.56 -4.11
CA LEU A 79 22.13 -1.17 -5.12
C LEU A 79 22.65 -2.55 -4.72
N SER A 80 22.92 -2.77 -3.42
CA SER A 80 23.44 -4.02 -2.91
C SER A 80 22.37 -5.13 -2.78
N ILE A 81 21.10 -4.76 -2.62
CA ILE A 81 19.97 -5.69 -2.43
C ILE A 81 19.94 -6.79 -3.48
N GLU A 82 20.08 -6.43 -4.75
CA GLU A 82 20.08 -7.39 -5.86
C GLU A 82 21.13 -8.49 -5.67
N HIS A 83 22.35 -8.12 -5.29
CA HIS A 83 23.43 -9.07 -5.09
C HIS A 83 23.27 -9.91 -3.82
N VAL A 84 22.74 -9.31 -2.76
CA VAL A 84 22.50 -10.00 -1.48
C VAL A 84 21.39 -11.05 -1.68
N PHE A 85 20.30 -10.70 -2.33
CA PHE A 85 19.20 -11.61 -2.62
C PHE A 85 19.64 -12.73 -3.59
N LEU A 86 20.40 -12.40 -4.64
CA LEU A 86 20.96 -13.40 -5.55
C LEU A 86 21.85 -14.42 -4.82
N ARG A 87 22.72 -13.96 -3.93
CA ARG A 87 23.53 -14.86 -3.09
C ARG A 87 22.67 -15.71 -2.18
N GLY A 88 21.57 -15.14 -1.65
CA GLY A 88 20.59 -15.88 -0.85
C GLY A 88 19.96 -17.04 -1.62
N VAL A 89 19.45 -16.79 -2.82
CA VAL A 89 18.90 -17.84 -3.70
C VAL A 89 19.94 -18.92 -3.97
N LYS A 90 21.15 -18.54 -4.37
CA LYS A 90 22.22 -19.47 -4.70
C LYS A 90 22.68 -20.33 -3.51
N LYS A 91 22.67 -19.75 -2.30
CA LYS A 91 23.18 -20.44 -1.10
C LYS A 91 22.13 -21.33 -0.45
N TYR A 92 20.88 -20.88 -0.36
CA TYR A 92 19.85 -21.53 0.45
C TYR A 92 18.82 -22.28 -0.38
N PHE A 93 18.70 -21.97 -1.69
CA PHE A 93 17.68 -22.53 -2.58
C PHE A 93 18.28 -23.04 -3.91
N SER A 94 19.58 -23.45 -3.89
CA SER A 94 20.26 -24.01 -5.07
C SER A 94 19.52 -25.20 -5.69
N ASP A 95 19.00 -26.09 -4.84
CA ASP A 95 18.39 -27.38 -5.21
C ASP A 95 16.87 -27.25 -5.45
N VAL A 96 16.30 -26.04 -5.27
CA VAL A 96 14.91 -25.79 -5.54
C VAL A 96 14.73 -25.38 -7.00
N LYS A 97 13.86 -26.07 -7.73
CA LYS A 97 13.38 -25.64 -9.04
C LYS A 97 12.14 -24.78 -8.84
N PHE A 98 12.24 -23.50 -9.20
CA PHE A 98 11.12 -22.56 -9.12
C PHE A 98 10.28 -22.58 -10.41
N ASP A 99 8.96 -22.48 -10.24
CA ASP A 99 8.00 -22.36 -11.33
C ASP A 99 7.62 -20.90 -11.57
N LEU A 100 7.56 -20.10 -10.49
CA LEU A 100 7.14 -18.70 -10.52
C LEU A 100 8.01 -17.84 -9.60
N VAL A 101 8.40 -16.67 -10.08
CA VAL A 101 9.01 -15.61 -9.29
C VAL A 101 8.01 -14.45 -9.18
N LEU A 102 7.50 -14.20 -7.97
CA LEU A 102 6.72 -13.03 -7.61
C LEU A 102 7.64 -12.00 -6.96
N TYR A 103 7.46 -10.74 -7.28
CA TYR A 103 8.23 -9.65 -6.66
C TYR A 103 7.46 -8.35 -6.72
N SER A 104 7.72 -7.48 -5.74
CA SER A 104 7.01 -6.21 -5.61
C SER A 104 7.94 -5.01 -5.78
N THR A 105 7.41 -3.88 -6.22
CA THR A 105 8.09 -2.59 -6.13
C THR A 105 7.66 -1.84 -4.88
N PRO A 106 8.58 -1.05 -4.23
CA PRO A 106 10.03 -1.12 -4.39
C PRO A 106 10.64 -2.41 -3.85
N PRO A 107 11.86 -2.81 -4.28
CA PRO A 107 12.81 -2.12 -5.12
C PRO A 107 12.62 -2.46 -6.61
N ILE A 108 13.23 -1.64 -7.48
CA ILE A 108 13.26 -1.91 -8.93
C ILE A 108 14.55 -2.64 -9.37
N THR A 109 15.30 -3.17 -8.41
CA THR A 109 16.66 -3.70 -8.64
C THR A 109 16.76 -5.21 -8.56
N PHE A 110 15.68 -5.96 -8.71
CA PHE A 110 15.70 -7.44 -8.65
C PHE A 110 16.04 -8.14 -9.98
N THR A 111 16.34 -7.39 -11.02
CA THR A 111 16.49 -7.93 -12.39
C THR A 111 17.44 -9.12 -12.46
N LYS A 112 18.62 -9.07 -11.80
CA LYS A 112 19.60 -10.19 -11.85
C LYS A 112 19.15 -11.42 -11.08
N VAL A 113 18.36 -11.25 -10.02
CA VAL A 113 17.80 -12.40 -9.27
C VAL A 113 16.78 -13.11 -10.14
N ILE A 114 15.89 -12.36 -10.76
CA ILE A 114 14.83 -12.86 -11.64
C ILE A 114 15.47 -13.56 -12.85
N ASP A 115 16.44 -12.90 -13.51
CA ASP A 115 17.16 -13.46 -14.66
C ASP A 115 17.84 -14.79 -14.32
N TYR A 116 18.52 -14.85 -13.18
CA TYR A 116 19.15 -16.08 -12.71
C TYR A 116 18.14 -17.23 -12.54
N VAL A 117 17.01 -16.98 -11.89
CA VAL A 117 16.01 -18.01 -11.63
C VAL A 117 15.32 -18.43 -12.93
N LYS A 118 14.99 -17.49 -13.82
CA LYS A 118 14.41 -17.77 -15.13
C LYS A 118 15.34 -18.64 -15.98
N ASN A 119 16.63 -18.30 -16.03
CA ASN A 119 17.62 -19.06 -16.82
C ASN A 119 17.92 -20.43 -16.23
N LYS A 120 17.95 -20.55 -14.88
CA LYS A 120 18.21 -21.83 -14.19
C LYS A 120 17.02 -22.78 -14.28
N ASP A 121 15.81 -22.29 -14.05
CA ASP A 121 14.65 -23.12 -13.76
C ASP A 121 13.57 -23.08 -14.86
N GLY A 122 13.65 -22.13 -15.81
CA GLY A 122 12.57 -21.85 -16.76
C GLY A 122 11.36 -21.15 -16.12
N ALA A 123 11.54 -20.58 -14.92
CA ALA A 123 10.46 -19.97 -14.14
C ALA A 123 9.81 -18.81 -14.88
N LYS A 124 8.51 -18.64 -14.67
CA LYS A 124 7.77 -17.43 -15.06
C LYS A 124 7.98 -16.33 -14.02
N SER A 125 7.70 -15.08 -14.41
CA SER A 125 7.92 -13.92 -13.53
C SER A 125 6.71 -12.99 -13.53
N TYR A 126 6.24 -12.59 -12.35
CA TYR A 126 5.13 -11.68 -12.17
C TYR A 126 5.54 -10.51 -11.26
N LEU A 127 5.44 -9.29 -11.81
CA LEU A 127 5.70 -8.06 -11.08
C LEU A 127 4.42 -7.52 -10.44
N LEU A 128 4.41 -7.42 -9.12
CA LEU A 128 3.43 -6.63 -8.36
C LEU A 128 3.90 -5.16 -8.34
N LEU A 129 3.46 -4.38 -9.33
CA LEU A 129 3.85 -2.98 -9.48
C LEU A 129 3.02 -2.09 -8.57
N LYS A 130 3.53 -1.89 -7.35
CA LYS A 130 2.82 -1.14 -6.28
C LYS A 130 3.25 0.32 -6.19
N ASP A 131 4.37 0.68 -6.83
CA ASP A 131 4.89 2.04 -6.87
C ASP A 131 5.64 2.27 -8.18
N ILE A 132 5.51 3.47 -8.75
CA ILE A 132 6.16 3.88 -10.01
C ILE A 132 7.38 4.74 -9.67
N PHE A 133 8.51 4.09 -9.49
CA PHE A 133 9.81 4.70 -9.25
C PHE A 133 10.67 4.62 -10.52
N PRO A 134 11.42 5.66 -10.92
CA PRO A 134 11.85 6.81 -10.12
C PRO A 134 10.97 8.08 -10.23
N GLN A 135 9.87 8.06 -10.97
CA GLN A 135 9.08 9.28 -11.19
C GLN A 135 8.48 9.83 -9.87
N ASN A 136 8.03 8.99 -8.95
CA ASN A 136 7.56 9.44 -7.63
C ASN A 136 8.60 10.28 -6.88
N ALA A 137 9.89 9.93 -6.98
CA ALA A 137 10.97 10.70 -6.35
C ALA A 137 11.21 12.06 -7.04
N VAL A 138 10.94 12.17 -8.35
CA VAL A 138 10.96 13.44 -9.08
C VAL A 138 9.81 14.33 -8.63
N ASP A 139 8.60 13.80 -8.56
CA ASP A 139 7.41 14.53 -8.13
C ASP A 139 7.57 15.10 -6.72
N MET A 140 8.22 14.33 -5.84
CA MET A 140 8.55 14.77 -4.48
C MET A 140 9.82 15.64 -4.37
N LYS A 141 10.38 16.10 -5.49
CA LYS A 141 11.59 16.95 -5.55
C LYS A 141 12.83 16.35 -4.89
N MET A 142 12.84 15.02 -4.70
CA MET A 142 13.96 14.26 -4.15
C MET A 142 15.03 13.94 -5.20
N MET A 143 14.68 14.09 -6.49
CA MET A 143 15.52 13.72 -7.63
C MET A 143 15.22 14.61 -8.83
N SER A 144 16.25 15.04 -9.56
CA SER A 144 16.07 15.78 -10.80
C SER A 144 15.80 14.81 -11.98
N LYS A 145 14.74 15.06 -12.77
CA LYS A 145 14.36 14.26 -13.94
C LYS A 145 15.48 14.21 -15.02
N ASN A 146 16.29 15.25 -15.11
CA ASN A 146 17.41 15.32 -16.06
C ASN A 146 18.71 14.77 -15.48
N GLY A 147 18.74 14.43 -14.18
CA GLY A 147 19.92 13.98 -13.45
C GLY A 147 20.36 12.57 -13.83
N PHE A 148 21.66 12.29 -13.61
CA PHE A 148 22.24 10.97 -13.87
C PHE A 148 21.56 9.86 -13.03
N ILE A 149 21.23 10.15 -11.78
CA ILE A 149 20.57 9.20 -10.86
C ILE A 149 19.21 8.80 -11.41
N TYR A 150 18.41 9.75 -11.91
CA TYR A 150 17.11 9.44 -12.54
C TYR A 150 17.30 8.53 -13.75
N LYS A 151 18.21 8.89 -14.66
CA LYS A 151 18.47 8.09 -15.88
C LYS A 151 18.91 6.66 -15.54
N PHE A 152 19.73 6.50 -14.51
CA PHE A 152 20.15 5.19 -14.02
C PHE A 152 18.96 4.36 -13.53
N PHE A 153 18.13 4.91 -12.61
CA PHE A 153 16.99 4.19 -12.09
C PHE A 153 15.90 3.98 -13.15
N ARG A 154 15.71 4.91 -14.06
CA ARG A 154 14.79 4.74 -15.20
C ARG A 154 15.23 3.57 -16.11
N LYS A 155 16.54 3.41 -16.32
CA LYS A 155 17.07 2.22 -17.01
C LYS A 155 16.78 0.93 -16.25
N LYS A 156 16.91 0.93 -14.91
CA LYS A 156 16.59 -0.24 -14.06
C LYS A 156 15.10 -0.58 -14.11
N GLU A 157 14.22 0.39 -14.07
CA GLU A 157 12.79 0.21 -14.23
C GLU A 157 12.45 -0.41 -15.59
N HIS A 158 13.02 0.09 -16.68
CA HIS A 158 12.85 -0.51 -18.02
C HIS A 158 13.35 -1.98 -18.07
N GLN A 159 14.49 -2.26 -17.43
CA GLN A 159 15.00 -3.63 -17.37
C GLN A 159 14.04 -4.54 -16.59
N LEU A 160 13.48 -4.05 -15.47
CA LEU A 160 12.52 -4.79 -14.68
C LEU A 160 11.25 -5.09 -15.47
N TYR A 161 10.68 -4.09 -16.16
CA TYR A 161 9.51 -4.29 -17.02
C TYR A 161 9.79 -5.24 -18.18
N LYS A 162 11.00 -5.20 -18.75
CA LYS A 162 11.39 -6.09 -19.86
C LYS A 162 11.46 -7.55 -19.41
N ILE A 163 12.06 -7.84 -18.25
CA ILE A 163 12.25 -9.21 -17.77
C ILE A 163 10.96 -9.83 -17.21
N SER A 164 10.02 -9.02 -16.78
CA SER A 164 8.71 -9.47 -16.27
C SER A 164 7.91 -10.10 -17.40
N ASP A 165 7.40 -11.31 -17.19
CA ASP A 165 6.45 -11.94 -18.12
C ASP A 165 5.08 -11.30 -17.98
N GLN A 166 4.66 -10.98 -16.74
CA GLN A 166 3.41 -10.29 -16.42
C GLN A 166 3.65 -9.17 -15.41
N ILE A 167 2.84 -8.13 -15.48
CA ILE A 167 2.88 -6.95 -14.60
C ILE A 167 1.46 -6.64 -14.11
N GLY A 168 1.24 -6.72 -12.80
CA GLY A 168 0.02 -6.29 -12.15
C GLY A 168 0.20 -4.90 -11.53
N CYS A 169 -0.48 -3.89 -12.05
CA CYS A 169 -0.46 -2.53 -11.52
C CYS A 169 -1.70 -2.23 -10.67
N MET A 170 -1.70 -1.11 -9.95
CA MET A 170 -2.67 -0.82 -8.90
C MET A 170 -4.06 -0.42 -9.42
N SER A 171 -4.13 0.25 -10.57
CA SER A 171 -5.38 0.77 -11.11
C SER A 171 -5.32 0.96 -12.63
N GLU A 172 -6.44 1.35 -13.23
CA GLU A 172 -6.49 1.65 -14.65
C GLU A 172 -5.63 2.88 -14.99
N ALA A 173 -5.63 3.90 -14.15
CA ALA A 173 -4.77 5.07 -14.34
C ALA A 173 -3.28 4.68 -14.32
N ASN A 174 -2.86 3.76 -13.41
CA ASN A 174 -1.51 3.22 -13.43
C ASN A 174 -1.20 2.49 -14.75
N ARG A 175 -2.14 1.69 -15.27
CA ARG A 175 -1.98 0.96 -16.53
C ARG A 175 -1.78 1.92 -17.70
N GLN A 176 -2.60 2.96 -17.78
CA GLN A 176 -2.48 3.99 -18.81
C GLN A 176 -1.16 4.79 -18.69
N TYR A 177 -0.76 5.12 -17.47
CA TYR A 177 0.53 5.76 -17.22
C TYR A 177 1.70 4.90 -17.73
N ILE A 178 1.69 3.59 -17.45
CA ILE A 178 2.72 2.65 -17.92
C ILE A 178 2.77 2.67 -19.44
N TYR A 179 1.64 2.61 -20.15
CA TYR A 179 1.58 2.62 -21.60
C TYR A 179 2.12 3.92 -22.20
N THR A 180 1.73 5.05 -21.63
CA THR A 180 2.14 6.38 -22.09
C THR A 180 3.65 6.58 -21.94
N HIS A 181 4.22 6.14 -20.81
CA HIS A 181 5.63 6.37 -20.49
C HIS A 181 6.56 5.24 -20.94
N ASN A 182 6.01 4.12 -21.42
CA ASN A 182 6.75 2.97 -21.94
C ASN A 182 6.13 2.47 -23.25
N PRO A 183 6.18 3.24 -24.34
CA PRO A 183 5.44 2.94 -25.58
C PRO A 183 5.85 1.63 -26.26
N LYS A 184 7.01 1.06 -25.90
CA LYS A 184 7.51 -0.22 -26.41
C LYS A 184 7.09 -1.42 -25.55
N ILE A 185 6.33 -1.21 -24.45
CA ILE A 185 5.89 -2.31 -23.60
C ILE A 185 4.81 -3.14 -24.33
N ASN A 186 4.89 -4.46 -24.23
CA ASN A 186 3.78 -5.30 -24.66
C ASN A 186 2.59 -5.08 -23.71
N ARG A 187 1.49 -4.55 -24.24
CA ARG A 187 0.31 -4.18 -23.46
C ARG A 187 -0.40 -5.40 -22.85
N GLU A 188 -0.34 -6.56 -23.50
CA GLU A 188 -0.98 -7.79 -23.03
C GLU A 188 -0.41 -8.31 -21.70
N LYS A 189 0.84 -7.95 -21.39
CA LYS A 189 1.45 -8.35 -20.13
C LYS A 189 1.14 -7.43 -18.94
N VAL A 190 0.39 -6.34 -19.15
CA VAL A 190 0.05 -5.38 -18.09
C VAL A 190 -1.43 -5.46 -17.79
N SER A 191 -1.74 -5.89 -16.58
CA SER A 191 -3.11 -6.02 -16.05
C SER A 191 -3.28 -5.19 -14.79
N VAL A 192 -4.52 -4.88 -14.42
CA VAL A 192 -4.84 -4.28 -13.13
C VAL A 192 -4.92 -5.41 -12.10
N ASN A 193 -4.06 -5.33 -11.10
CA ASN A 193 -4.03 -6.22 -9.93
C ASN A 193 -3.72 -5.36 -8.70
N PRO A 194 -4.72 -4.74 -8.08
CA PRO A 194 -4.54 -3.85 -6.95
C PRO A 194 -4.01 -4.60 -5.71
N ASN A 195 -3.66 -3.85 -4.68
CA ASN A 195 -3.47 -4.44 -3.37
C ASN A 195 -4.78 -5.11 -2.93
N SER A 196 -4.67 -6.26 -2.31
CA SER A 196 -5.80 -7.09 -1.90
C SER A 196 -5.57 -7.68 -0.52
N ILE A 197 -6.64 -8.00 0.18
CA ILE A 197 -6.61 -8.58 1.53
C ILE A 197 -7.60 -9.74 1.64
N GLN A 198 -7.42 -10.56 2.67
CA GLN A 198 -8.45 -11.44 3.20
C GLN A 198 -9.23 -10.68 4.26
N PRO A 199 -10.42 -10.14 3.95
CA PRO A 199 -11.16 -9.35 4.92
C PRO A 199 -11.66 -10.21 6.08
N GLN A 200 -11.68 -9.61 7.28
CA GLN A 200 -12.34 -10.22 8.42
C GLN A 200 -13.86 -10.03 8.34
N PRO A 201 -14.64 -10.94 8.95
CA PRO A 201 -16.04 -10.68 9.19
C PRO A 201 -16.21 -9.34 9.92
N PHE A 202 -17.14 -8.53 9.44
CA PHE A 202 -17.45 -7.27 10.10
C PHE A 202 -18.53 -7.53 11.15
N GLU A 203 -18.21 -7.19 12.41
CA GLU A 203 -19.14 -7.28 13.52
C GLU A 203 -19.43 -5.87 14.05
N GLU A 204 -20.71 -5.50 14.06
CA GLU A 204 -21.13 -4.28 14.74
C GLU A 204 -20.88 -4.42 16.25
N ILE A 205 -20.21 -3.42 16.81
CA ILE A 205 -20.03 -3.36 18.27
C ILE A 205 -21.15 -2.56 18.91
N SER A 206 -21.54 -2.92 20.14
CA SER A 206 -22.61 -2.24 20.86
C SER A 206 -22.30 -0.75 21.08
N ALA A 207 -23.34 0.06 21.28
CA ALA A 207 -23.19 1.49 21.56
C ALA A 207 -22.35 1.73 22.82
N GLU A 208 -22.47 0.87 23.82
CA GLU A 208 -21.68 0.92 25.07
C GLU A 208 -20.19 0.69 24.79
N ASN A 209 -19.86 -0.32 23.97
CA ASN A 209 -18.49 -0.60 23.57
C ASN A 209 -17.91 0.54 22.70
N LYS A 210 -18.70 1.10 21.79
CA LYS A 210 -18.30 2.30 21.02
C LYS A 210 -17.95 3.46 21.96
N ALA A 211 -18.81 3.75 22.93
CA ALA A 211 -18.61 4.81 23.91
C ALA A 211 -17.37 4.54 24.79
N ALA A 212 -17.15 3.30 25.21
CA ALA A 212 -15.99 2.90 26.02
C ALA A 212 -14.66 3.12 25.25
N ILE A 213 -14.61 2.70 23.98
CA ILE A 213 -13.42 2.89 23.11
C ILE A 213 -13.17 4.40 22.88
N LYS A 214 -14.23 5.17 22.57
CA LYS A 214 -14.12 6.62 22.40
C LYS A 214 -13.58 7.28 23.67
N LYS A 215 -14.15 6.96 24.84
CA LYS A 215 -13.71 7.48 26.15
C LYS A 215 -12.25 7.10 26.47
N LYS A 216 -11.87 5.83 26.29
CA LYS A 216 -10.48 5.36 26.50
C LYS A 216 -9.49 6.17 25.69
N ASN A 217 -9.86 6.57 24.49
CA ASN A 217 -8.99 7.29 23.56
C ASN A 217 -9.19 8.83 23.58
N GLY A 218 -10.03 9.35 24.50
CA GLY A 218 -10.32 10.79 24.59
C GLY A 218 -10.94 11.35 23.31
N LEU A 219 -11.84 10.59 22.69
CA LEU A 219 -12.58 10.98 21.48
C LEU A 219 -13.99 11.46 21.86
N PRO A 220 -14.56 12.44 21.16
CA PRO A 220 -15.92 12.92 21.40
C PRO A 220 -16.95 11.83 21.06
N ILE A 221 -18.06 11.82 21.81
CA ILE A 221 -19.14 10.85 21.62
C ILE A 221 -20.14 11.36 20.56
N ASP A 222 -20.35 12.65 20.52
CA ASP A 222 -21.39 13.37 19.78
C ASP A 222 -20.94 13.96 18.44
N LYS A 223 -19.68 13.74 18.05
CA LYS A 223 -19.12 14.25 16.80
C LYS A 223 -18.87 13.12 15.79
N LYS A 224 -18.98 13.44 14.50
CA LYS A 224 -18.51 12.61 13.40
C LYS A 224 -16.99 12.55 13.43
N ILE A 225 -16.40 11.36 13.48
CA ILE A 225 -14.95 11.17 13.56
C ILE A 225 -14.40 10.81 12.19
N PHE A 226 -13.56 11.69 11.66
CA PHE A 226 -12.82 11.52 10.41
C PHE A 226 -11.43 11.01 10.73
N ILE A 227 -11.08 9.79 10.31
CA ILE A 227 -9.77 9.20 10.59
C ILE A 227 -8.82 9.27 9.41
N TYR A 228 -7.63 9.82 9.64
CA TYR A 228 -6.46 9.62 8.80
C TYR A 228 -5.51 8.63 9.47
N GLY A 229 -5.28 7.47 8.85
CA GLY A 229 -4.43 6.42 9.40
C GLY A 229 -3.26 6.03 8.50
N GLY A 230 -2.08 5.79 9.09
CA GLY A 230 -0.93 5.22 8.40
C GLY A 230 0.30 6.11 8.29
N ASN A 231 1.01 6.02 7.16
CA ASN A 231 2.26 6.76 6.97
C ASN A 231 2.04 8.29 6.91
N LEU A 232 2.78 9.01 7.74
CA LEU A 232 2.86 10.48 7.75
C LEU A 232 4.12 10.91 6.98
N GLY A 233 4.06 10.86 5.66
CA GLY A 233 5.16 11.22 4.78
C GLY A 233 4.78 12.29 3.76
N ILE A 234 5.78 12.91 3.12
CA ILE A 234 5.61 13.97 2.12
C ILE A 234 4.59 13.59 1.02
N PRO A 235 4.59 12.33 0.48
CA PRO A 235 3.67 11.94 -0.57
C PRO A 235 2.18 12.05 -0.20
N GLN A 236 1.87 12.20 1.06
CA GLN A 236 0.50 12.21 1.58
C GLN A 236 -0.16 13.60 1.57
N GLY A 237 0.56 14.66 1.17
CA GLY A 237 -0.03 16.00 1.07
C GLY A 237 -0.63 16.52 2.39
N LEU A 238 0.04 16.26 3.51
CA LEU A 238 -0.48 16.50 4.86
C LEU A 238 -0.68 17.97 5.20
N ASP A 239 -0.14 18.91 4.43
CA ASP A 239 -0.41 20.35 4.58
C ASP A 239 -1.90 20.63 4.35
N PHE A 240 -2.52 19.96 3.38
CA PHE A 240 -3.95 20.13 3.12
C PHE A 240 -4.82 19.51 4.23
N LEU A 241 -4.34 18.42 4.88
CA LEU A 241 -4.99 17.91 6.08
C LEU A 241 -4.96 18.92 7.23
N LEU A 242 -3.80 19.55 7.49
CA LEU A 242 -3.67 20.56 8.55
C LEU A 242 -4.49 21.82 8.24
N GLU A 243 -4.52 22.25 6.98
CA GLU A 243 -5.40 23.33 6.50
C GLU A 243 -6.88 23.00 6.72
N THR A 244 -7.29 21.76 6.41
CA THR A 244 -8.66 21.27 6.61
C THR A 244 -9.06 21.34 8.09
N ILE A 245 -8.20 20.86 9.00
CA ILE A 245 -8.42 20.93 10.44
C ILE A 245 -8.60 22.36 10.90
N SER A 246 -7.71 23.28 10.48
CA SER A 246 -7.79 24.70 10.84
C SER A 246 -9.06 25.35 10.31
N ALA A 247 -9.41 25.10 9.06
CA ALA A 247 -10.54 25.72 8.38
C ALA A 247 -11.92 25.30 8.95
N THR A 248 -11.95 24.18 9.70
CA THR A 248 -13.17 23.62 10.29
C THR A 248 -13.15 23.62 11.82
N GLU A 249 -12.21 24.32 12.45
CA GLU A 249 -12.02 24.29 13.91
C GLU A 249 -13.26 24.71 14.70
N LYS A 250 -14.04 25.64 14.16
CA LYS A 250 -15.26 26.17 14.80
C LYS A 250 -16.50 25.29 14.60
N ASP A 251 -16.42 24.24 13.76
CA ASP A 251 -17.57 23.38 13.53
C ASP A 251 -17.70 22.35 14.67
N PRO A 252 -18.83 22.34 15.39
CA PRO A 252 -19.03 21.44 16.51
C PRO A 252 -19.32 20.00 16.10
N LYS A 253 -19.62 19.72 14.82
CA LYS A 253 -20.12 18.43 14.36
C LYS A 253 -19.02 17.43 14.01
N MET A 254 -17.79 17.87 13.78
CA MET A 254 -16.70 17.01 13.27
C MET A 254 -15.49 16.98 14.20
N PHE A 255 -14.76 15.88 14.11
CA PHE A 255 -13.51 15.66 14.82
C PHE A 255 -12.53 14.86 13.96
N PHE A 256 -11.28 15.28 13.91
CA PHE A 256 -10.24 14.65 13.12
C PHE A 256 -9.31 13.82 13.98
N LEU A 257 -9.20 12.53 13.67
CA LEU A 257 -8.28 11.63 14.33
C LEU A 257 -7.12 11.30 13.39
N VAL A 258 -5.92 11.78 13.69
CA VAL A 258 -4.71 11.53 12.92
C VAL A 258 -3.88 10.48 13.63
N VAL A 259 -3.71 9.28 13.03
CA VAL A 259 -2.98 8.16 13.65
C VAL A 259 -1.88 7.70 12.72
N GLY A 260 -0.62 7.77 13.14
CA GLY A 260 0.45 7.25 12.30
C GLY A 260 1.86 7.62 12.72
N SER A 261 2.79 7.23 11.88
CA SER A 261 4.22 7.56 12.00
C SER A 261 4.80 7.82 10.61
N GLY A 262 5.91 8.52 10.53
CA GLY A 262 6.55 8.81 9.25
C GLY A 262 7.52 9.96 9.35
N THR A 263 8.10 10.34 8.22
CA THR A 263 9.13 11.39 8.15
C THR A 263 8.62 12.78 8.52
N GLU A 264 7.31 12.99 8.42
CA GLU A 264 6.65 14.26 8.73
C GLU A 264 6.03 14.29 10.14
N PHE A 265 6.15 13.21 10.93
CA PHE A 265 5.50 13.12 12.24
C PHE A 265 5.91 14.27 13.17
N ASP A 266 7.20 14.55 13.30
CA ASP A 266 7.70 15.61 14.20
C ASP A 266 7.21 17.01 13.78
N ARG A 267 7.11 17.28 12.47
CA ARG A 267 6.57 18.52 11.94
C ARG A 267 5.08 18.67 12.28
N ILE A 268 4.32 17.59 12.10
CA ILE A 268 2.88 17.56 12.40
C ILE A 268 2.66 17.70 13.90
N GLN A 269 3.42 16.98 14.72
CA GLN A 269 3.38 17.10 16.19
C GLN A 269 3.65 18.55 16.65
N LYS A 270 4.66 19.18 16.05
CA LYS A 270 4.97 20.59 16.34
C LYS A 270 3.78 21.50 15.99
N TRP A 271 3.14 21.28 14.84
CA TRP A 271 1.96 22.03 14.43
C TRP A 271 0.80 21.85 15.42
N PHE A 272 0.51 20.60 15.85
CA PHE A 272 -0.51 20.31 16.88
C PHE A 272 -0.21 21.03 18.20
N ASN A 273 1.05 21.01 18.63
CA ASN A 273 1.47 21.68 19.88
C ASN A 273 1.33 23.22 19.79
N GLN A 274 1.57 23.81 18.63
CA GLN A 274 1.49 25.27 18.42
C GLN A 274 0.06 25.78 18.25
N ASN A 275 -0.79 25.02 17.56
CA ASN A 275 -2.15 25.46 17.22
C ASN A 275 -3.21 24.92 18.21
N ASN A 276 -2.87 23.85 18.95
CA ASN A 276 -3.77 23.21 19.94
C ASN A 276 -5.23 23.04 19.46
N PRO A 277 -5.45 22.38 18.27
CA PRO A 277 -6.77 22.32 17.66
C PRO A 277 -7.75 21.54 18.55
N GLN A 278 -8.93 22.12 18.81
CA GLN A 278 -9.95 21.53 19.66
C GLN A 278 -10.81 20.48 18.93
N ASN A 279 -10.71 20.46 17.61
CA ASN A 279 -11.43 19.54 16.72
C ASN A 279 -10.54 18.40 16.19
N ALA A 280 -9.33 18.23 16.72
CA ALA A 280 -8.43 17.19 16.22
C ALA A 280 -7.54 16.58 17.30
N LYS A 281 -7.10 15.33 17.06
CA LYS A 281 -6.13 14.62 17.89
C LYS A 281 -5.10 13.91 17.03
N LEU A 282 -3.82 14.03 17.41
CA LEU A 282 -2.72 13.26 16.85
C LEU A 282 -2.34 12.13 17.79
N ILE A 283 -2.23 10.91 17.26
CA ILE A 283 -1.73 9.73 17.97
C ILE A 283 -0.56 9.16 17.17
N SER A 284 0.56 8.88 17.82
CA SER A 284 1.67 8.16 17.20
C SER A 284 1.25 6.75 16.77
N GLY A 285 2.09 6.06 15.99
CA GLY A 285 1.80 4.70 15.53
C GLY A 285 1.38 3.77 16.67
N LEU A 286 0.30 3.05 16.46
CA LEU A 286 -0.32 2.13 17.41
C LEU A 286 -0.03 0.67 17.03
N PRO A 287 -0.05 -0.26 18.00
CA PRO A 287 -0.24 -1.67 17.72
C PRO A 287 -1.49 -1.90 16.87
N LYS A 288 -1.45 -2.93 16.01
CA LYS A 288 -2.55 -3.17 15.06
C LYS A 288 -3.91 -3.32 15.74
N GLN A 289 -3.99 -4.04 16.85
CA GLN A 289 -5.25 -4.26 17.58
C GLN A 289 -5.85 -2.93 18.08
N ASP A 290 -5.03 -2.04 18.67
CA ASP A 290 -5.51 -0.74 19.15
C ASP A 290 -5.96 0.15 17.98
N TYR A 291 -5.28 0.07 16.82
CA TYR A 291 -5.70 0.76 15.62
C TYR A 291 -7.03 0.20 15.07
N ASP A 292 -7.18 -1.12 15.05
CA ASP A 292 -8.41 -1.78 14.61
C ASP A 292 -9.61 -1.41 15.53
N ASP A 293 -9.39 -1.26 16.82
CA ASP A 293 -10.43 -0.80 17.76
C ASP A 293 -10.83 0.67 17.50
N LEU A 294 -9.87 1.54 17.14
CA LEU A 294 -10.18 2.91 16.71
C LEU A 294 -11.00 2.93 15.41
N MET A 295 -10.67 2.07 14.45
CA MET A 295 -11.42 1.96 13.19
C MET A 295 -12.90 1.64 13.39
N LYS A 296 -13.23 0.82 14.41
CA LYS A 296 -14.62 0.44 14.73
C LYS A 296 -15.48 1.62 15.25
N VAL A 297 -14.86 2.70 15.73
CA VAL A 297 -15.54 3.85 16.33
C VAL A 297 -15.43 5.13 15.51
N CYS A 298 -14.70 5.10 14.40
CA CYS A 298 -14.62 6.18 13.44
C CYS A 298 -15.78 6.11 12.43
N ASP A 299 -16.09 7.22 11.81
CA ASP A 299 -17.22 7.35 10.89
C ASP A 299 -16.77 7.41 9.42
N VAL A 300 -15.67 8.12 9.12
CA VAL A 300 -15.19 8.35 7.75
C VAL A 300 -13.68 8.17 7.69
N GLY A 301 -13.20 7.40 6.72
CA GLY A 301 -11.77 7.26 6.42
C GLY A 301 -11.29 8.38 5.49
N MET A 302 -10.12 8.96 5.77
CA MET A 302 -9.56 10.03 4.94
C MET A 302 -8.32 9.57 4.18
N ILE A 303 -8.26 9.93 2.90
CA ILE A 303 -7.09 9.74 2.05
C ILE A 303 -6.65 11.11 1.55
N PHE A 304 -5.40 11.45 1.80
CA PHE A 304 -4.76 12.65 1.26
C PHE A 304 -3.58 12.25 0.40
N LEU A 305 -3.44 12.86 -0.77
CA LEU A 305 -2.32 12.72 -1.69
C LEU A 305 -1.77 14.10 -2.06
N HIS A 306 -0.47 14.15 -2.29
CA HIS A 306 0.20 15.41 -2.64
C HIS A 306 -0.25 15.89 -4.02
N LYS A 307 -0.61 17.18 -4.14
CA LYS A 307 -1.16 17.80 -5.36
C LYS A 307 -0.22 17.75 -6.58
N ASP A 308 1.08 17.67 -6.36
CA ASP A 308 2.11 17.70 -7.41
C ASP A 308 2.44 16.30 -7.97
N PHE A 309 1.72 15.24 -7.58
CA PHE A 309 1.93 13.94 -8.19
C PHE A 309 1.56 13.93 -9.67
N THR A 310 2.48 13.42 -10.49
CA THR A 310 2.26 13.16 -11.92
C THR A 310 2.03 11.67 -12.19
N ILE A 311 2.37 10.82 -11.22
CA ILE A 311 2.04 9.39 -11.26
C ILE A 311 0.70 9.14 -10.56
N PRO A 312 -0.14 8.25 -11.09
CA PRO A 312 -1.32 7.81 -10.36
C PRO A 312 -0.92 7.05 -9.11
N ASN A 313 -1.44 7.46 -7.97
CA ASN A 313 -1.18 6.80 -6.69
C ASN A 313 -2.48 6.20 -6.14
N PHE A 314 -2.48 4.90 -5.85
CA PHE A 314 -3.64 4.19 -5.32
C PHE A 314 -3.31 3.61 -3.93
N PRO A 315 -3.55 4.37 -2.85
CA PRO A 315 -3.07 4.02 -1.52
C PRO A 315 -3.74 2.79 -0.92
N SER A 316 -2.95 1.89 -0.36
CA SER A 316 -3.46 0.68 0.32
C SER A 316 -4.27 0.96 1.60
N ARG A 317 -4.21 2.20 2.14
CA ARG A 317 -5.05 2.60 3.28
C ARG A 317 -6.55 2.62 2.97
N LEU A 318 -6.94 2.61 1.70
CA LEU A 318 -8.32 2.39 1.28
C LEU A 318 -8.87 1.08 1.85
N LEU A 319 -8.09 -0.01 1.79
CA LEU A 319 -8.55 -1.35 2.15
C LEU A 319 -9.06 -1.47 3.60
N PRO A 320 -8.32 -1.05 4.64
CA PRO A 320 -8.85 -1.07 5.99
C PRO A 320 -10.09 -0.17 6.18
N TYR A 321 -10.20 0.98 5.50
CA TYR A 321 -11.42 1.77 5.57
C TYR A 321 -12.63 0.99 5.04
N LEU A 322 -12.49 0.40 3.86
CA LEU A 322 -13.55 -0.42 3.26
C LEU A 322 -13.86 -1.66 4.13
N GLU A 323 -12.85 -2.28 4.74
CA GLU A 323 -13.01 -3.44 5.61
C GLU A 323 -13.89 -3.12 6.83
N TYR A 324 -13.69 -1.95 7.44
CA TYR A 324 -14.47 -1.46 8.57
C TYR A 324 -15.74 -0.70 8.17
N LYS A 325 -16.18 -0.82 6.91
CA LYS A 325 -17.36 -0.13 6.38
C LYS A 325 -17.30 1.40 6.55
N LEU A 326 -16.11 2.00 6.53
CA LEU A 326 -15.99 3.45 6.56
C LEU A 326 -16.16 4.02 5.16
N PRO A 327 -17.13 4.92 4.94
CA PRO A 327 -17.11 5.78 3.76
C PRO A 327 -15.81 6.55 3.68
N VAL A 328 -15.37 6.93 2.47
CA VAL A 328 -14.04 7.49 2.25
C VAL A 328 -14.12 8.92 1.70
N LEU A 329 -13.37 9.82 2.32
CA LEU A 329 -13.14 11.16 1.80
C LEU A 329 -11.73 11.22 1.19
N VAL A 330 -11.67 11.43 -0.11
CA VAL A 330 -10.41 11.46 -0.86
C VAL A 330 -10.05 12.89 -1.24
N ALA A 331 -8.86 13.34 -0.87
CA ALA A 331 -8.23 14.54 -1.42
C ALA A 331 -7.00 14.12 -2.23
N ALA A 332 -7.05 14.29 -3.54
CA ALA A 332 -6.04 13.76 -4.44
C ALA A 332 -5.69 14.72 -5.58
N ASP A 333 -4.59 14.41 -6.27
CA ASP A 333 -4.21 15.03 -7.54
C ASP A 333 -5.12 14.53 -8.70
N PRO A 334 -5.13 15.22 -9.84
CA PRO A 334 -6.01 14.84 -10.96
C PRO A 334 -5.53 13.63 -11.77
N ASN A 335 -4.35 13.06 -11.48
CA ASN A 335 -3.78 11.96 -12.26
C ASN A 335 -4.20 10.59 -11.73
N THR A 336 -4.59 10.51 -10.46
CA THR A 336 -5.07 9.26 -9.85
C THR A 336 -6.56 9.06 -10.04
N ASP A 337 -6.97 7.81 -10.17
CA ASP A 337 -8.37 7.40 -10.34
C ASP A 337 -9.07 7.03 -9.02
N ILE A 338 -8.37 7.08 -7.88
CA ILE A 338 -8.95 6.67 -6.59
C ILE A 338 -10.21 7.46 -6.21
N GLY A 339 -10.23 8.77 -6.47
CA GLY A 339 -11.40 9.62 -6.21
C GLY A 339 -12.60 9.19 -7.05
N THR A 340 -12.38 9.02 -8.35
CA THR A 340 -13.40 8.57 -9.31
C THR A 340 -13.94 7.18 -8.95
N GLU A 341 -13.08 6.26 -8.52
CA GLU A 341 -13.52 4.91 -8.13
C GLU A 341 -14.35 4.94 -6.83
N VAL A 342 -13.98 5.76 -5.85
CA VAL A 342 -14.76 5.94 -4.60
C VAL A 342 -16.16 6.49 -4.90
N GLU A 343 -16.28 7.49 -5.77
CA GLU A 343 -17.56 8.07 -6.16
C GLU A 343 -18.40 7.11 -7.02
N LYS A 344 -17.79 6.45 -7.98
CA LYS A 344 -18.45 5.45 -8.86
C LYS A 344 -19.08 4.30 -8.06
N HIS A 345 -18.42 3.85 -6.99
CA HIS A 345 -18.96 2.79 -6.11
C HIS A 345 -19.86 3.36 -5.01
N ASN A 346 -20.18 4.66 -5.04
CA ASN A 346 -21.00 5.33 -4.04
C ASN A 346 -20.57 5.00 -2.60
N CYS A 347 -19.28 5.03 -2.33
CA CYS A 347 -18.72 4.76 -1.00
C CYS A 347 -18.00 5.98 -0.39
N GLY A 348 -18.20 7.18 -0.96
CA GLY A 348 -17.63 8.41 -0.41
C GLY A 348 -17.63 9.59 -1.37
N PHE A 349 -16.76 10.56 -1.08
CA PHE A 349 -16.58 11.78 -1.87
C PHE A 349 -15.12 12.02 -2.23
N ALA A 350 -14.90 12.72 -3.32
CA ALA A 350 -13.57 13.11 -3.77
C ALA A 350 -13.46 14.62 -4.02
N VAL A 351 -12.31 15.18 -3.66
CA VAL A 351 -11.97 16.58 -3.92
C VAL A 351 -10.54 16.69 -4.46
N LEU A 352 -10.23 17.73 -5.18
CA LEU A 352 -8.85 18.02 -5.54
C LEU A 352 -8.08 18.54 -4.32
N THR A 353 -6.85 18.06 -4.12
CA THR A 353 -5.99 18.55 -3.05
C THR A 353 -5.73 20.04 -3.22
N GLY A 354 -6.07 20.83 -2.19
CA GLY A 354 -5.99 22.28 -2.16
C GLY A 354 -7.33 23.00 -2.40
N ASP A 355 -8.40 22.29 -2.75
CA ASP A 355 -9.75 22.87 -2.87
C ASP A 355 -10.47 22.84 -1.51
N ILE A 356 -10.17 23.80 -0.66
CA ILE A 356 -10.69 23.85 0.73
C ILE A 356 -12.21 24.03 0.78
N GLU A 357 -12.81 24.74 -0.18
CA GLU A 357 -14.24 24.97 -0.17
C GLU A 357 -15.01 23.69 -0.52
N LYS A 358 -14.54 22.92 -1.51
CA LYS A 358 -15.11 21.60 -1.78
C LYS A 358 -14.85 20.60 -0.64
N MET A 359 -13.69 20.69 0.01
CA MET A 359 -13.40 19.86 1.19
C MET A 359 -14.40 20.14 2.31
N LYS A 360 -14.67 21.42 2.65
CA LYS A 360 -15.69 21.78 3.64
C LYS A 360 -17.06 21.26 3.26
N PHE A 361 -17.47 21.45 2.00
CA PHE A 361 -18.74 20.95 1.49
C PHE A 361 -18.88 19.43 1.65
N ALA A 362 -17.83 18.67 1.33
CA ALA A 362 -17.83 17.22 1.47
C ALA A 362 -17.92 16.78 2.95
N LEU A 363 -17.19 17.45 3.85
CA LEU A 363 -17.24 17.21 5.28
C LEU A 363 -18.64 17.51 5.84
N ASP A 364 -19.21 18.63 5.49
CA ASP A 364 -20.59 19.02 5.88
C ASP A 364 -21.62 18.04 5.35
N SER A 365 -21.43 17.53 4.12
CA SER A 365 -22.30 16.52 3.53
C SER A 365 -22.32 15.23 4.36
N PHE A 366 -21.16 14.77 4.87
CA PHE A 366 -21.12 13.63 5.78
C PHE A 366 -21.76 13.92 7.14
N CYS A 367 -21.56 15.14 7.69
CA CYS A 367 -22.09 15.51 9.00
C CYS A 367 -23.60 15.67 9.01
N ASN A 368 -24.19 16.15 7.89
CA ASN A 368 -25.62 16.41 7.76
C ASN A 368 -26.40 15.31 7.03
N MET A 369 -25.73 14.20 6.70
CA MET A 369 -26.35 13.09 5.98
C MET A 369 -27.33 12.33 6.88
N GLU A 370 -28.50 12.01 6.33
CA GLU A 370 -29.49 11.14 6.96
C GLU A 370 -28.88 9.74 7.23
N ASP A 371 -29.22 9.14 8.36
CA ASP A 371 -28.65 7.86 8.81
C ASP A 371 -28.81 6.75 7.77
N GLU A 372 -29.95 6.65 7.09
CA GLU A 372 -30.20 5.64 6.04
C GLU A 372 -29.22 5.81 4.86
N LYS A 373 -28.99 7.04 4.42
CA LYS A 373 -28.04 7.34 3.34
C LYS A 373 -26.60 7.06 3.76
N PHE A 374 -26.26 7.40 5.00
CA PHE A 374 -24.94 7.14 5.54
C PHE A 374 -24.66 5.63 5.66
N GLU A 375 -25.65 4.86 6.13
CA GLU A 375 -25.54 3.40 6.23
C GLU A 375 -25.42 2.75 4.84
N LYS A 376 -26.07 3.31 3.83
CA LYS A 376 -25.90 2.89 2.43
C LYS A 376 -24.46 3.08 1.95
N LEU A 377 -23.82 4.23 2.25
CA LEU A 377 -22.40 4.45 1.92
C LEU A 377 -21.50 3.43 2.62
N ARG A 378 -21.78 3.12 3.90
CA ARG A 378 -21.04 2.13 4.68
C ARG A 378 -21.11 0.73 4.05
N ASN A 379 -22.30 0.32 3.65
CA ASN A 379 -22.49 -0.98 2.99
C ASN A 379 -21.83 -1.01 1.61
N ASN A 380 -21.90 0.07 0.85
CA ASN A 380 -21.23 0.20 -0.44
C ASN A 380 -19.70 0.14 -0.27
N SER A 381 -19.13 0.70 0.81
CA SER A 381 -17.70 0.56 1.11
C SER A 381 -17.28 -0.90 1.24
N ARG A 382 -18.05 -1.69 1.99
CA ARG A 382 -17.79 -3.12 2.14
C ARG A 382 -17.95 -3.89 0.83
N ASN A 383 -18.99 -3.61 0.08
CA ASN A 383 -19.24 -4.23 -1.23
C ASN A 383 -18.09 -3.94 -2.21
N TYR A 384 -17.60 -2.70 -2.23
CA TYR A 384 -16.47 -2.32 -3.08
C TYR A 384 -15.19 -3.11 -2.74
N LEU A 385 -14.94 -3.37 -1.45
CA LEU A 385 -13.83 -4.25 -1.04
C LEU A 385 -14.03 -5.68 -1.56
N GLU A 386 -15.21 -6.25 -1.34
CA GLU A 386 -15.50 -7.66 -1.66
C GLU A 386 -15.54 -7.91 -3.17
N GLU A 387 -15.97 -6.93 -3.96
CA GLU A 387 -15.99 -7.03 -5.41
C GLU A 387 -14.64 -6.85 -6.09
N ASN A 388 -13.69 -6.11 -5.47
CA ASN A 388 -12.50 -5.66 -6.19
C ASN A 388 -11.15 -5.96 -5.52
N PHE A 389 -11.14 -6.29 -4.21
CA PHE A 389 -9.89 -6.32 -3.45
C PHE A 389 -9.70 -7.59 -2.60
N LEU A 390 -10.39 -8.68 -2.96
CA LEU A 390 -10.16 -9.97 -2.30
C LEU A 390 -8.84 -10.58 -2.74
N VAL A 391 -8.11 -11.14 -1.81
CA VAL A 391 -6.84 -11.81 -2.10
C VAL A 391 -7.00 -13.00 -3.05
N SER A 392 -8.14 -13.70 -2.98
CA SER A 392 -8.48 -14.78 -3.91
C SER A 392 -8.58 -14.32 -5.37
N GLN A 393 -9.08 -13.11 -5.61
CA GLN A 393 -9.14 -12.52 -6.96
C GLN A 393 -7.73 -12.23 -7.49
N SER A 394 -6.84 -11.67 -6.64
CA SER A 394 -5.44 -11.45 -7.02
C SER A 394 -4.72 -12.77 -7.33
N TYR A 395 -4.93 -13.80 -6.51
CA TYR A 395 -4.41 -15.15 -6.77
C TYR A 395 -4.91 -15.68 -8.12
N GLN A 396 -6.22 -15.68 -8.36
CA GLN A 396 -6.82 -16.17 -9.61
C GLN A 396 -6.28 -15.42 -10.83
N LEU A 397 -6.16 -14.09 -10.72
CA LEU A 397 -5.63 -13.26 -11.78
C LEU A 397 -4.18 -13.60 -12.10
N ILE A 398 -3.33 -13.82 -11.09
CA ILE A 398 -1.94 -14.22 -11.28
C ILE A 398 -1.91 -15.60 -11.94
N MET A 399 -2.65 -16.58 -11.45
CA MET A 399 -2.65 -17.95 -11.98
C MET A 399 -3.16 -18.01 -13.41
N LYS A 400 -4.26 -17.31 -13.73
CA LYS A 400 -4.82 -17.25 -15.09
C LYS A 400 -3.81 -16.78 -16.15
N GLN A 401 -2.88 -15.90 -15.79
CA GLN A 401 -1.86 -15.41 -16.73
C GLN A 401 -0.88 -16.54 -17.15
N PHE A 402 -0.75 -17.60 -16.36
CA PHE A 402 0.14 -18.72 -16.66
C PHE A 402 -0.58 -19.89 -17.29
N ASP A 403 -1.86 -20.10 -16.98
CA ASP A 403 -2.67 -21.17 -17.59
C ASP A 403 -2.92 -20.92 -19.09
N LEU A 404 -3.09 -19.68 -19.51
CA LEU A 404 -3.25 -19.30 -20.92
C LEU A 404 -1.99 -19.59 -21.78
N GLN A 405 -0.80 -19.67 -21.16
CA GLN A 405 0.44 -19.99 -21.89
C GLN A 405 0.63 -21.49 -22.07
N ASN A 406 0.03 -22.34 -21.22
CA ASN A 406 0.08 -23.79 -21.38
C ASN A 406 -0.84 -24.29 -22.51
N ASN A 407 -1.91 -23.56 -22.86
CA ASN A 407 -2.82 -23.92 -23.95
C ASN A 407 -2.33 -23.46 -25.34
N ASN A 408 -1.30 -22.59 -25.42
CA ASN A 408 -0.70 -22.15 -26.70
C ASN A 408 0.58 -22.95 -27.08
N SER A 409 0.92 -23.97 -26.30
CA SER A 409 2.09 -24.86 -26.52
C SER A 409 1.69 -26.31 -26.84
N LEU A 410 0.44 -26.53 -27.24
CA LEU A 410 -0.10 -27.71 -27.89
C LEU A 410 -0.53 -27.38 -29.31
#